data_41224f92b0373ec8076b11524efe0c9f
#
_entry.id   41224f92b0373ec8076b11524efe0c9f
#
_cell.length_a   1.000
_cell.length_b   1.000
_cell.length_c   1.000
_cell.angle_alpha   90.00
_cell.angle_beta   90.00
_cell.angle_gamma   90.00
#
_symmetry.space_group_name_H-M   'P 1'
#
loop_
_entity.id
_entity.type
_entity.pdbx_description
1 polymer ?
#
loop_
_entity_poly.entity_id
_entity_poly.type
_entity_poly.pdbx_seq_one_letter_code
_entity_poly.pdbx_strand_id
1 'polypeptide(L)'
;MTEISKSASPGFHSTRRRFVSSAASAAFGFTLVPRHVLGGAGYLAPSEQLQVAGIGAGGMGGGDIATISKLGANYVALCDVDDERAAGTFGAHPKARRYRDFREMLDKEVANIDAVTVGTPDHTHAVASMAAIKAGKHVYCQKPLTHTLYECRELTKAAKAAGVMTSMGNQGHASEGSRLTNEWIQAGVIGEVREVHAWSDRAGKLWKQGIGRPSETPAVPATLDWNLWLGPIRERPYNPAYAPFGWRGWWDFGTGALGDMGCHIIDHPVWALKLGAPTSVEASTTHDGTLNDKNELNSESFPKAAIVTYQFHERDGGKLPPVTMTWYDGGLMPPTPAEMTGDQRLPDNGVLYVGSKGKMFHSSHGGMPQLLPGELLEQAKTVAPTMERSPGHYEEWFQACKNGKVPVDSFAYSGPMTETVLLGVLSLRAPGRRLLWDTANLKVTNVPDVNQYIHTEYRKGWSL
;
A
#
# COMPACT_ATOMS: atom_id res chain seq x y z
N MET A 1 -71.47 0.85 21.87
CA MET A 1 -71.21 2.26 22.17
C MET A 1 -69.85 2.30 22.80
N THR A 2 -68.78 2.70 22.21
CA THR A 2 -68.35 3.90 21.55
C THR A 2 -67.12 3.56 20.67
N GLU A 3 -67.11 4.04 19.45
CA GLU A 3 -66.04 3.92 18.48
C GLU A 3 -64.75 4.65 18.94
N ILE A 4 -63.62 4.06 18.70
CA ILE A 4 -62.28 4.73 18.78
C ILE A 4 -61.74 4.80 17.38
N SER A 5 -61.69 6.05 16.91
CA SER A 5 -61.09 6.50 15.64
C SER A 5 -59.59 6.22 15.58
N LYS A 6 -59.13 5.57 14.50
CA LYS A 6 -57.73 5.48 14.12
C LYS A 6 -57.35 6.70 13.28
N SER A 7 -56.43 7.54 13.78
CA SER A 7 -55.80 8.60 13.00
C SER A 7 -54.63 8.01 12.22
N ALA A 8 -54.68 8.07 10.91
CA ALA A 8 -53.58 7.74 10.01
C ALA A 8 -52.70 8.97 9.78
N SER A 9 -51.40 8.84 9.96
CA SER A 9 -50.39 9.85 9.58
C SER A 9 -50.14 9.78 8.08
N PRO A 10 -50.04 10.90 7.37
CA PRO A 10 -49.75 10.90 5.94
C PRO A 10 -48.27 10.74 5.66
N GLY A 11 -47.92 9.66 4.98
CA GLY A 11 -46.60 9.46 4.42
C GLY A 11 -46.36 10.41 3.23
N PHE A 12 -45.29 11.22 3.31
CA PHE A 12 -44.85 12.04 2.20
C PHE A 12 -44.03 11.19 1.22
N HIS A 13 -44.66 10.69 0.17
CA HIS A 13 -43.94 10.23 -1.02
C HIS A 13 -43.92 11.33 -2.08
N SER A 14 -42.81 12.05 -2.14
CA SER A 14 -42.53 12.98 -3.24
C SER A 14 -42.02 12.18 -4.44
N THR A 15 -42.91 11.93 -5.42
CA THR A 15 -42.49 11.33 -6.71
C THR A 15 -41.93 12.41 -7.63
N ARG A 16 -40.83 12.08 -8.39
CA ARG A 16 -40.21 12.93 -9.41
C ARG A 16 -41.16 13.62 -10.38
N ARG A 17 -42.37 13.12 -10.58
CA ARG A 17 -43.43 13.72 -11.43
C ARG A 17 -44.04 14.99 -10.85
N ARG A 18 -44.06 15.20 -9.52
CA ARG A 18 -44.64 16.43 -8.92
C ARG A 18 -43.66 17.63 -8.98
N PHE A 19 -42.35 17.37 -9.08
CA PHE A 19 -41.34 18.44 -9.23
C PHE A 19 -41.43 19.08 -10.62
N VAL A 20 -41.76 18.28 -11.64
CA VAL A 20 -41.84 18.76 -13.03
C VAL A 20 -43.12 19.54 -13.31
N SER A 21 -44.20 19.25 -12.60
CA SER A 21 -45.48 19.94 -12.83
C SER A 21 -45.58 21.32 -12.13
N SER A 22 -44.75 21.58 -11.11
CA SER A 22 -44.73 22.90 -10.44
C SER A 22 -43.81 23.91 -11.12
N ALA A 23 -42.98 23.50 -12.07
CA ALA A 23 -42.08 24.35 -12.85
C ALA A 23 -42.69 24.89 -14.16
N ALA A 24 -43.94 24.51 -14.48
CA ALA A 24 -44.59 24.86 -15.74
C ALA A 24 -45.33 26.20 -15.74
N SER A 25 -45.21 27.04 -14.71
CA SER A 25 -45.92 28.33 -14.61
C SER A 25 -45.03 29.53 -14.35
N ALA A 26 -43.73 29.48 -14.70
CA ALA A 26 -42.84 30.65 -14.63
C ALA A 26 -42.01 30.75 -15.90
N ALA A 27 -42.37 31.71 -16.72
CA ALA A 27 -41.58 32.41 -17.77
C ALA A 27 -40.62 31.58 -18.63
N PHE A 28 -40.86 31.53 -19.90
CA PHE A 28 -39.97 31.12 -20.99
C PHE A 28 -38.59 31.79 -20.91
N GLY A 29 -37.70 31.19 -20.13
CA GLY A 29 -36.28 31.34 -20.24
C GLY A 29 -35.74 29.95 -20.59
N PHE A 30 -35.45 29.72 -21.88
CA PHE A 30 -34.67 28.53 -22.26
C PHE A 30 -33.27 28.65 -21.67
N THR A 31 -33.06 28.07 -20.50
CA THR A 31 -31.70 27.86 -20.00
C THR A 31 -31.15 26.72 -20.84
N LEU A 32 -30.35 27.03 -21.86
CA LEU A 32 -29.51 26.07 -22.56
C LEU A 32 -28.48 25.56 -21.54
N VAL A 33 -28.80 24.44 -20.86
CA VAL A 33 -27.84 23.73 -20.01
C VAL A 33 -26.88 23.06 -20.97
N PRO A 34 -25.60 23.43 -20.97
CA PRO A 34 -24.62 22.83 -21.86
C PRO A 34 -24.57 21.32 -21.68
N ARG A 35 -24.40 20.57 -22.78
CA ARG A 35 -24.48 19.09 -22.82
C ARG A 35 -23.54 18.40 -21.84
N HIS A 36 -22.38 19.01 -21.50
CA HIS A 36 -21.43 18.54 -20.51
C HIS A 36 -21.93 18.64 -19.06
N VAL A 37 -23.04 19.34 -18.79
CA VAL A 37 -23.67 19.44 -17.46
C VAL A 37 -24.76 18.37 -17.27
N LEU A 38 -25.35 17.88 -18.36
CA LEU A 38 -26.48 16.95 -18.31
C LEU A 38 -26.08 15.46 -18.35
N GLY A 39 -24.81 15.15 -18.64
CA GLY A 39 -24.38 13.78 -18.90
C GLY A 39 -25.01 13.19 -20.18
N GLY A 40 -24.53 12.06 -20.66
CA GLY A 40 -25.06 11.35 -21.80
C GLY A 40 -23.93 10.65 -22.58
N ALA A 41 -24.24 10.02 -23.72
CA ALA A 41 -23.27 9.27 -24.49
C ALA A 41 -22.00 10.10 -24.77
N GLY A 42 -20.90 9.75 -24.10
CA GLY A 42 -19.60 10.43 -24.21
C GLY A 42 -19.34 11.59 -23.21
N TYR A 43 -20.28 11.89 -22.29
CA TYR A 43 -20.09 12.93 -21.27
C TYR A 43 -20.64 12.49 -19.92
N LEU A 44 -19.75 12.40 -18.89
CA LEU A 44 -20.16 12.24 -17.49
C LEU A 44 -20.59 13.62 -16.97
N ALA A 45 -21.76 13.67 -16.32
CA ALA A 45 -22.14 14.89 -15.60
C ALA A 45 -21.11 15.18 -14.48
N PRO A 46 -20.80 16.45 -14.19
CA PRO A 46 -19.87 16.80 -13.11
C PRO A 46 -20.23 16.17 -11.74
N SER A 47 -21.53 15.97 -11.49
CA SER A 47 -22.05 15.30 -10.30
C SER A 47 -21.83 13.78 -10.26
N GLU A 48 -21.46 13.16 -11.38
CA GLU A 48 -21.16 11.73 -11.52
C GLU A 48 -19.67 11.46 -11.56
N GLN A 49 -18.86 12.52 -11.63
CA GLN A 49 -17.42 12.45 -11.71
C GLN A 49 -16.82 12.41 -10.32
N LEU A 50 -15.96 11.41 -10.05
CA LEU A 50 -15.24 11.30 -8.79
C LEU A 50 -14.27 12.50 -8.64
N GLN A 51 -14.47 13.31 -7.61
CA GLN A 51 -13.62 14.47 -7.30
C GLN A 51 -12.49 14.02 -6.38
N VAL A 52 -11.24 14.17 -6.80
CA VAL A 52 -10.08 13.63 -6.11
C VAL A 52 -9.11 14.74 -5.73
N ALA A 53 -8.45 14.59 -4.57
CA ALA A 53 -7.26 15.35 -4.21
C ALA A 53 -6.03 14.43 -4.23
N GLY A 54 -4.90 14.95 -4.69
CA GLY A 54 -3.62 14.21 -4.70
C GLY A 54 -2.65 14.79 -3.67
N ILE A 55 -2.09 13.94 -2.80
CA ILE A 55 -1.04 14.26 -1.84
C ILE A 55 0.24 13.52 -2.27
N GLY A 56 1.28 14.27 -2.67
CA GLY A 56 2.44 13.73 -3.36
C GLY A 56 2.17 13.66 -4.86
N ALA A 57 2.47 14.72 -5.58
CA ALA A 57 2.19 14.87 -7.01
C ALA A 57 3.40 14.58 -7.90
N GLY A 58 4.55 14.26 -7.31
CA GLY A 58 5.77 13.87 -8.02
C GLY A 58 5.98 12.36 -8.07
N GLY A 59 6.88 11.90 -8.94
CA GLY A 59 7.31 10.50 -8.99
C GLY A 59 6.17 9.51 -9.19
N MET A 60 6.06 8.51 -8.27
CA MET A 60 5.00 7.48 -8.33
C MET A 60 3.62 8.10 -8.13
N GLY A 61 3.45 9.03 -7.19
CA GLY A 61 2.17 9.71 -6.97
C GLY A 61 1.68 10.45 -8.22
N GLY A 62 2.57 11.09 -8.98
CA GLY A 62 2.24 11.67 -10.29
C GLY A 62 1.77 10.61 -11.31
N GLY A 63 2.37 9.42 -11.30
CA GLY A 63 1.95 8.28 -12.12
C GLY A 63 0.56 7.75 -11.74
N ASP A 64 0.29 7.64 -10.46
CA ASP A 64 -1.03 7.23 -9.94
C ASP A 64 -2.10 8.25 -10.35
N ILE A 65 -1.84 9.55 -10.13
CA ILE A 65 -2.72 10.64 -10.53
C ILE A 65 -3.04 10.57 -12.02
N ALA A 66 -2.01 10.42 -12.87
CA ALA A 66 -2.17 10.33 -14.30
C ALA A 66 -3.02 9.11 -14.72
N THR A 67 -2.83 7.96 -14.06
CA THR A 67 -3.58 6.73 -14.36
C THR A 67 -5.03 6.84 -13.93
N ILE A 68 -5.28 7.30 -12.71
CA ILE A 68 -6.63 7.45 -12.16
C ILE A 68 -7.41 8.53 -12.91
N SER A 69 -6.74 9.61 -13.37
CA SER A 69 -7.37 10.62 -14.24
C SER A 69 -7.87 10.03 -15.57
N LYS A 70 -7.13 9.09 -16.17
CA LYS A 70 -7.56 8.41 -17.41
C LYS A 70 -8.82 7.55 -17.22
N LEU A 71 -9.10 7.12 -15.98
CA LEU A 71 -10.34 6.42 -15.63
C LEU A 71 -11.55 7.37 -15.49
N GLY A 72 -11.33 8.68 -15.55
CA GLY A 72 -12.39 9.70 -15.48
C GLY A 72 -12.47 10.43 -14.13
N ALA A 73 -11.52 10.25 -13.22
CA ALA A 73 -11.42 11.05 -12.00
C ALA A 73 -11.03 12.49 -12.33
N ASN A 74 -11.60 13.45 -11.59
CA ASN A 74 -11.26 14.85 -11.68
C ASN A 74 -10.42 15.28 -10.48
N TYR A 75 -9.14 15.59 -10.69
CA TYR A 75 -8.28 16.12 -9.64
C TYR A 75 -8.55 17.62 -9.46
N VAL A 76 -9.22 17.97 -8.36
CA VAL A 76 -9.60 19.35 -8.02
C VAL A 76 -8.57 20.06 -7.16
N ALA A 77 -7.72 19.30 -6.45
CA ALA A 77 -6.64 19.83 -5.62
C ALA A 77 -5.43 18.90 -5.69
N LEU A 78 -4.24 19.48 -5.67
CA LEU A 78 -2.96 18.78 -5.65
C LEU A 78 -2.04 19.39 -4.60
N CYS A 79 -1.40 18.53 -3.82
CA CYS A 79 -0.46 18.91 -2.78
C CYS A 79 0.90 18.26 -3.00
N ASP A 80 1.96 19.05 -3.02
CA ASP A 80 3.33 18.57 -2.97
C ASP A 80 4.21 19.63 -2.29
N VAL A 81 5.22 19.17 -1.57
CA VAL A 81 6.18 20.03 -0.86
C VAL A 81 7.34 20.45 -1.74
N ASP A 82 7.44 19.90 -2.97
CA ASP A 82 8.49 20.20 -3.96
C ASP A 82 7.86 20.59 -5.31
N ASP A 83 7.85 21.88 -5.59
CA ASP A 83 7.24 22.43 -6.81
C ASP A 83 7.91 21.93 -8.10
N GLU A 84 9.24 21.71 -8.07
CA GLU A 84 9.99 21.20 -9.23
C GLU A 84 9.60 19.76 -9.53
N ARG A 85 9.57 18.92 -8.50
CA ARG A 85 9.23 17.51 -8.63
C ARG A 85 7.78 17.28 -9.07
N ALA A 86 6.87 18.13 -8.64
CA ALA A 86 5.45 18.08 -8.99
C ALA A 86 5.10 18.81 -10.29
N ALA A 87 6.03 19.55 -10.90
CA ALA A 87 5.76 20.47 -12.01
C ALA A 87 5.00 19.80 -13.18
N GLY A 88 5.37 18.56 -13.54
CA GLY A 88 4.70 17.81 -14.62
C GLY A 88 3.22 17.56 -14.33
N THR A 89 2.91 17.10 -13.12
CA THR A 89 1.53 16.83 -12.67
C THR A 89 0.73 18.13 -12.55
N PHE A 90 1.33 19.18 -11.98
CA PHE A 90 0.70 20.49 -11.90
C PHE A 90 0.40 21.08 -13.29
N GLY A 91 1.29 20.85 -14.27
CA GLY A 91 1.06 21.26 -15.66
C GLY A 91 -0.06 20.48 -16.33
N ALA A 92 -0.17 19.18 -16.05
CA ALA A 92 -1.22 18.32 -16.59
C ALA A 92 -2.61 18.61 -16.00
N HIS A 93 -2.68 19.19 -14.79
CA HIS A 93 -3.91 19.55 -14.07
C HIS A 93 -3.98 21.05 -13.76
N PRO A 94 -4.01 21.93 -14.76
CA PRO A 94 -3.90 23.39 -14.54
C PRO A 94 -5.08 24.00 -13.77
N LYS A 95 -6.22 23.31 -13.70
CA LYS A 95 -7.42 23.73 -12.97
C LYS A 95 -7.42 23.29 -11.51
N ALA A 96 -6.58 22.32 -11.14
CA ALA A 96 -6.46 21.88 -9.76
C ALA A 96 -5.81 22.97 -8.90
N ARG A 97 -6.37 23.19 -7.71
CA ARG A 97 -5.77 24.10 -6.73
C ARG A 97 -4.51 23.47 -6.15
N ARG A 98 -3.47 24.26 -5.94
CA ARG A 98 -2.15 23.79 -5.50
C ARG A 98 -1.93 24.15 -4.04
N TYR A 99 -1.38 23.18 -3.30
CA TYR A 99 -1.07 23.28 -1.88
C TYR A 99 0.33 22.72 -1.62
N ARG A 100 1.00 23.21 -0.59
CA ARG A 100 2.23 22.61 -0.06
C ARG A 100 1.96 21.76 1.17
N ASP A 101 0.96 22.14 1.98
CA ASP A 101 0.54 21.42 3.17
C ASP A 101 -0.81 20.72 2.93
N PHE A 102 -0.83 19.40 3.04
CA PHE A 102 -2.05 18.61 2.82
C PHE A 102 -3.13 18.90 3.88
N ARG A 103 -2.74 19.35 5.07
CA ARG A 103 -3.69 19.71 6.14
C ARG A 103 -4.47 20.94 5.73
N GLU A 104 -3.79 21.97 5.21
CA GLU A 104 -4.42 23.15 4.63
C GLU A 104 -5.32 22.79 3.44
N MET A 105 -4.86 21.87 2.57
CA MET A 105 -5.65 21.38 1.44
C MET A 105 -6.94 20.73 1.92
N LEU A 106 -6.88 19.81 2.87
CA LEU A 106 -8.06 19.10 3.39
C LEU A 106 -9.02 20.09 4.07
N ASP A 107 -8.53 21.03 4.88
CA ASP A 107 -9.38 22.05 5.53
C ASP A 107 -10.18 22.88 4.52
N LYS A 108 -9.56 23.24 3.40
CA LYS A 108 -10.20 24.10 2.39
C LYS A 108 -11.06 23.33 1.38
N GLU A 109 -10.70 22.08 1.09
CA GLU A 109 -11.28 21.30 -0.01
C GLU A 109 -12.20 20.17 0.43
N VAL A 110 -12.36 19.92 1.71
CA VAL A 110 -13.10 18.75 2.22
C VAL A 110 -14.51 18.62 1.62
N ALA A 111 -15.20 19.74 1.37
CA ALA A 111 -16.52 19.73 0.76
C ALA A 111 -16.53 19.46 -0.76
N ASN A 112 -15.36 19.58 -1.40
CA ASN A 112 -15.21 19.52 -2.85
C ASN A 112 -14.57 18.22 -3.35
N ILE A 113 -14.20 17.29 -2.44
CA ILE A 113 -13.51 16.04 -2.77
C ILE A 113 -14.27 14.84 -2.22
N ASP A 114 -14.21 13.74 -2.94
CA ASP A 114 -14.77 12.43 -2.56
C ASP A 114 -13.66 11.50 -2.07
N ALA A 115 -12.46 11.63 -2.67
CA ALA A 115 -11.36 10.71 -2.47
C ALA A 115 -10.00 11.41 -2.46
N VAL A 116 -9.00 10.74 -1.89
CA VAL A 116 -7.62 11.21 -1.80
C VAL A 116 -6.65 10.13 -2.28
N THR A 117 -5.68 10.51 -3.11
CA THR A 117 -4.51 9.66 -3.41
C THR A 117 -3.30 10.15 -2.61
N VAL A 118 -2.56 9.22 -1.99
CA VAL A 118 -1.36 9.49 -1.18
C VAL A 118 -0.17 8.78 -1.82
N GLY A 119 0.77 9.55 -2.38
CA GLY A 119 1.97 9.07 -3.08
C GLY A 119 3.25 9.73 -2.58
N THR A 120 3.33 10.01 -1.30
CA THR A 120 4.46 10.62 -0.59
C THR A 120 5.55 9.60 -0.23
N PRO A 121 6.66 9.97 0.42
CA PRO A 121 7.55 9.01 1.11
C PRO A 121 6.84 8.30 2.27
N ASP A 122 7.33 7.08 2.62
CA ASP A 122 6.69 6.15 3.57
C ASP A 122 6.29 6.80 4.91
N HIS A 123 7.17 7.66 5.46
CA HIS A 123 6.98 8.29 6.78
C HIS A 123 5.80 9.28 6.86
N THR A 124 5.21 9.67 5.74
CA THR A 124 4.05 10.57 5.71
C THR A 124 2.77 9.90 5.23
N HIS A 125 2.82 8.62 4.79
CA HIS A 125 1.64 7.87 4.35
C HIS A 125 0.54 7.84 5.41
N ALA A 126 0.91 7.48 6.64
CA ALA A 126 -0.06 7.31 7.73
C ALA A 126 -0.78 8.61 8.10
N VAL A 127 -0.04 9.70 8.32
CA VAL A 127 -0.64 10.97 8.73
C VAL A 127 -1.52 11.58 7.64
N ALA A 128 -1.12 11.46 6.37
CA ALA A 128 -1.91 11.94 5.24
C ALA A 128 -3.19 11.10 5.04
N SER A 129 -3.06 9.77 5.05
CA SER A 129 -4.19 8.87 4.90
C SER A 129 -5.17 8.95 6.07
N MET A 130 -4.68 9.07 7.31
CA MET A 130 -5.51 9.20 8.50
C MET A 130 -6.31 10.51 8.46
N ALA A 131 -5.70 11.61 8.05
CA ALA A 131 -6.39 12.89 7.90
C ALA A 131 -7.53 12.80 6.87
N ALA A 132 -7.31 12.15 5.74
CA ALA A 132 -8.34 11.90 4.74
C ALA A 132 -9.47 11.00 5.25
N ILE A 133 -9.14 9.90 5.96
CA ILE A 133 -10.12 8.99 6.57
C ILE A 133 -10.99 9.71 7.62
N LYS A 134 -10.35 10.50 8.50
CA LYS A 134 -11.07 11.31 9.50
C LYS A 134 -12.01 12.33 8.87
N ALA A 135 -11.68 12.82 7.67
CA ALA A 135 -12.53 13.68 6.87
C ALA A 135 -13.62 12.89 6.08
N GLY A 136 -13.73 11.57 6.26
CA GLY A 136 -14.70 10.72 5.58
C GLY A 136 -14.42 10.48 4.10
N LYS A 137 -13.16 10.60 3.66
CA LYS A 137 -12.77 10.46 2.24
C LYS A 137 -12.27 9.06 1.94
N HIS A 138 -12.55 8.56 0.73
CA HIS A 138 -11.95 7.35 0.19
C HIS A 138 -10.44 7.56 0.01
N VAL A 139 -9.63 6.52 0.20
CA VAL A 139 -8.16 6.66 0.16
C VAL A 139 -7.53 5.60 -0.72
N TYR A 140 -6.68 6.03 -1.64
CA TYR A 140 -5.66 5.23 -2.29
C TYR A 140 -4.30 5.65 -1.72
N CYS A 141 -3.58 4.73 -1.07
CA CYS A 141 -2.28 5.01 -0.48
C CYS A 141 -1.20 4.13 -1.09
N GLN A 142 -0.07 4.71 -1.49
CA GLN A 142 1.08 3.96 -1.96
C GLN A 142 1.61 2.99 -0.90
N LYS A 143 2.33 1.98 -1.35
CA LYS A 143 2.98 0.96 -0.52
C LYS A 143 4.37 1.45 -0.02
N PRO A 144 4.83 0.95 1.16
CA PRO A 144 4.04 0.22 2.15
C PRO A 144 2.97 1.14 2.74
N LEU A 145 1.88 0.54 3.24
CA LEU A 145 0.74 1.33 3.72
C LEU A 145 1.14 2.39 4.74
N THR A 146 2.09 2.06 5.61
CA THR A 146 2.62 2.94 6.65
C THR A 146 4.09 2.66 6.93
N HIS A 147 4.72 3.54 7.71
CA HIS A 147 6.10 3.44 8.12
C HIS A 147 6.30 2.57 9.38
N THR A 148 5.32 2.51 10.27
CA THR A 148 5.40 1.77 11.54
C THR A 148 4.23 0.79 11.72
N LEU A 149 4.44 -0.23 12.58
CA LEU A 149 3.42 -1.21 12.92
C LEU A 149 2.21 -0.57 13.61
N TYR A 150 2.44 0.39 14.50
CA TYR A 150 1.38 1.13 15.19
C TYR A 150 0.51 1.91 14.20
N GLU A 151 1.14 2.68 13.33
CA GLU A 151 0.42 3.41 12.27
C GLU A 151 -0.44 2.49 11.43
N CYS A 152 0.09 1.33 11.04
CA CYS A 152 -0.62 0.36 10.21
C CYS A 152 -1.89 -0.16 10.90
N ARG A 153 -1.76 -0.53 12.17
CA ARG A 153 -2.88 -0.99 12.99
C ARG A 153 -3.96 0.08 13.15
N GLU A 154 -3.56 1.30 13.48
CA GLU A 154 -4.51 2.39 13.73
C GLU A 154 -5.18 2.86 12.43
N LEU A 155 -4.43 2.93 11.32
CA LEU A 155 -4.99 3.30 10.02
C LEU A 155 -6.03 2.28 9.53
N THR A 156 -5.74 0.98 9.70
CA THR A 156 -6.65 -0.12 9.35
C THR A 156 -7.95 -0.04 10.17
N LYS A 157 -7.83 0.21 11.48
CA LYS A 157 -9.00 0.39 12.37
C LYS A 157 -9.83 1.61 11.97
N ALA A 158 -9.17 2.74 11.71
CA ALA A 158 -9.84 3.97 11.33
C ALA A 158 -10.61 3.84 10.01
N ALA A 159 -9.99 3.23 8.99
CA ALA A 159 -10.63 2.97 7.69
C ALA A 159 -11.88 2.10 7.83
N LYS A 160 -11.79 1.03 8.64
CA LYS A 160 -12.93 0.15 8.93
C LYS A 160 -14.05 0.89 9.66
N ALA A 161 -13.71 1.72 10.65
CA ALA A 161 -14.70 2.47 11.43
C ALA A 161 -15.40 3.55 10.59
N ALA A 162 -14.67 4.22 9.69
CA ALA A 162 -15.21 5.24 8.80
C ALA A 162 -16.03 4.67 7.63
N GLY A 163 -15.89 3.38 7.31
CA GLY A 163 -16.58 2.75 6.17
C GLY A 163 -16.18 3.29 4.80
N VAL A 164 -15.00 3.91 4.69
CA VAL A 164 -14.50 4.47 3.43
C VAL A 164 -13.85 3.39 2.57
N MET A 165 -13.93 3.56 1.25
CA MET A 165 -13.23 2.68 0.31
C MET A 165 -11.74 2.99 0.32
N THR A 166 -10.93 1.95 0.46
CA THR A 166 -9.48 2.06 0.53
C THR A 166 -8.80 1.07 -0.39
N SER A 167 -7.62 1.41 -0.89
CA SER A 167 -6.74 0.51 -1.66
C SER A 167 -5.29 0.91 -1.41
N MET A 168 -4.40 -0.07 -1.34
CA MET A 168 -2.97 0.17 -1.25
C MET A 168 -2.32 0.02 -2.62
N GLY A 169 -1.30 0.82 -2.93
CA GLY A 169 -0.55 0.83 -4.20
C GLY A 169 0.22 -0.47 -4.51
N ASN A 170 -0.44 -1.61 -4.34
CA ASN A 170 0.08 -2.96 -4.55
C ASN A 170 -0.41 -3.54 -5.88
N GLN A 171 0.01 -2.94 -7.00
CA GLN A 171 -0.53 -3.21 -8.33
C GLN A 171 -0.54 -4.69 -8.74
N GLY A 172 0.48 -5.45 -8.30
CA GLY A 172 0.60 -6.88 -8.58
C GLY A 172 -0.54 -7.73 -8.03
N HIS A 173 -1.21 -7.26 -6.97
CA HIS A 173 -2.37 -7.95 -6.38
C HIS A 173 -3.50 -8.15 -7.39
N ALA A 174 -3.67 -7.22 -8.32
CA ALA A 174 -4.71 -7.26 -9.35
C ALA A 174 -4.34 -8.12 -10.59
N SER A 175 -3.10 -8.67 -10.67
CA SER A 175 -2.63 -9.37 -11.86
C SER A 175 -3.28 -10.74 -12.07
N GLU A 176 -3.28 -11.23 -13.30
CA GLU A 176 -3.68 -12.61 -13.63
C GLU A 176 -2.76 -13.64 -12.97
N GLY A 177 -1.44 -13.37 -12.94
CA GLY A 177 -0.47 -14.26 -12.29
C GLY A 177 -0.76 -14.47 -10.81
N SER A 178 -1.24 -13.43 -10.10
CA SER A 178 -1.65 -13.55 -8.70
C SER A 178 -2.87 -14.45 -8.53
N ARG A 179 -3.87 -14.36 -9.44
CA ARG A 179 -5.04 -15.24 -9.42
C ARG A 179 -4.64 -16.68 -9.67
N LEU A 180 -3.85 -16.93 -10.70
CA LEU A 180 -3.36 -18.28 -11.01
C LEU A 180 -2.52 -18.86 -9.88
N THR A 181 -1.65 -18.07 -9.26
CA THR A 181 -0.87 -18.49 -8.08
C THR A 181 -1.78 -18.97 -6.95
N ASN A 182 -2.83 -18.21 -6.63
CA ASN A 182 -3.82 -18.57 -5.63
C ASN A 182 -4.57 -19.85 -6.01
N GLU A 183 -5.12 -19.90 -7.22
CA GLU A 183 -5.93 -21.01 -7.71
C GLU A 183 -5.12 -22.33 -7.74
N TRP A 184 -3.90 -22.30 -8.25
CA TRP A 184 -3.06 -23.50 -8.35
C TRP A 184 -2.58 -24.01 -6.99
N ILE A 185 -2.23 -23.11 -6.07
CA ILE A 185 -1.88 -23.49 -4.69
C ILE A 185 -3.09 -24.09 -3.98
N GLN A 186 -4.25 -23.44 -4.06
CA GLN A 186 -5.47 -23.90 -3.38
C GLN A 186 -6.02 -25.19 -3.99
N ALA A 187 -5.80 -25.46 -5.27
CA ALA A 187 -6.10 -26.71 -5.94
C ALA A 187 -5.07 -27.82 -5.63
N GLY A 188 -3.98 -27.52 -4.92
CA GLY A 188 -2.97 -28.49 -4.54
C GLY A 188 -2.08 -28.98 -5.70
N VAL A 189 -1.89 -28.17 -6.73
CA VAL A 189 -1.04 -28.51 -7.91
C VAL A 189 0.39 -28.87 -7.47
N ILE A 190 0.98 -28.10 -6.54
CA ILE A 190 2.31 -28.39 -5.98
C ILE A 190 2.24 -29.14 -4.63
N GLY A 191 1.05 -29.56 -4.20
CA GLY A 191 0.83 -30.20 -2.90
C GLY A 191 0.88 -29.23 -1.72
N GLU A 192 1.14 -29.73 -0.51
CA GLU A 192 1.25 -28.93 0.71
C GLU A 192 2.50 -28.05 0.67
N VAL A 193 2.35 -26.75 0.83
CA VAL A 193 3.44 -25.79 0.90
C VAL A 193 3.83 -25.54 2.36
N ARG A 194 5.09 -25.79 2.70
CA ARG A 194 5.68 -25.61 4.04
C ARG A 194 6.81 -24.60 4.06
N GLU A 195 7.36 -24.28 2.92
CA GLU A 195 8.50 -23.39 2.76
C GLU A 195 8.25 -22.40 1.60
N VAL A 196 8.61 -21.15 1.83
CA VAL A 196 8.52 -20.07 0.85
C VAL A 196 9.80 -19.26 0.90
N HIS A 197 10.36 -18.95 -0.27
CA HIS A 197 11.44 -17.99 -0.41
C HIS A 197 10.94 -16.78 -1.19
N ALA A 198 11.22 -15.60 -0.68
CA ALA A 198 10.87 -14.32 -1.28
C ALA A 198 12.15 -13.48 -1.36
N TRP A 199 12.42 -12.83 -2.49
CA TRP A 199 13.69 -12.10 -2.64
C TRP A 199 13.55 -10.87 -3.54
N SER A 200 14.50 -9.92 -3.33
CA SER A 200 14.65 -8.73 -4.15
C SER A 200 16.13 -8.36 -4.35
N ASP A 201 16.47 -7.87 -5.52
CA ASP A 201 17.79 -7.34 -5.84
C ASP A 201 18.04 -5.94 -5.24
N ARG A 202 17.05 -5.38 -4.55
CA ARG A 202 17.12 -4.11 -3.80
C ARG A 202 17.87 -4.39 -2.49
N ALA A 203 18.59 -3.46 -1.92
CA ALA A 203 18.89 -2.10 -2.26
C ALA A 203 20.12 -1.99 -3.20
N GLY A 204 20.99 -1.05 -3.03
CA GLY A 204 22.27 -0.98 -3.72
C GLY A 204 22.19 -0.47 -5.16
N LYS A 205 21.34 -1.03 -6.00
CA LYS A 205 21.13 -0.56 -7.39
C LYS A 205 20.42 0.79 -7.47
N LEU A 206 19.47 1.06 -6.57
CA LEU A 206 18.58 2.22 -6.69
C LEU A 206 18.82 3.29 -5.62
N TRP A 207 19.22 2.89 -4.43
CA TRP A 207 19.59 3.81 -3.34
C TRP A 207 20.65 3.18 -2.45
N LYS A 208 21.31 4.00 -1.64
CA LYS A 208 22.35 3.54 -0.72
C LYS A 208 21.75 3.11 0.61
N GLN A 209 22.24 1.98 1.14
CA GLN A 209 22.03 1.49 2.50
C GLN A 209 23.38 1.13 3.12
N GLY A 210 23.43 0.89 4.44
CA GLY A 210 24.65 0.59 5.16
C GLY A 210 25.62 1.75 5.21
N ILE A 211 25.11 2.97 5.33
CA ILE A 211 25.90 4.20 5.41
C ILE A 211 25.48 5.05 6.60
N GLY A 212 26.46 5.77 7.15
CA GLY A 212 26.22 6.74 8.21
C GLY A 212 25.53 8.01 7.72
N ARG A 213 25.13 8.85 8.66
CA ARG A 213 24.54 10.16 8.38
C ARG A 213 25.52 11.03 7.61
N PRO A 214 25.10 11.71 6.52
CA PRO A 214 25.92 12.69 5.87
C PRO A 214 26.36 13.82 6.83
N SER A 215 27.59 14.22 6.74
CA SER A 215 28.17 15.31 7.54
C SER A 215 27.87 16.69 6.95
N GLU A 216 27.70 16.76 5.63
CA GLU A 216 27.41 18.01 4.93
C GLU A 216 25.96 18.44 5.13
N THR A 217 25.77 19.75 5.24
CA THR A 217 24.46 20.38 5.39
C THR A 217 24.26 21.45 4.29
N PRO A 218 24.06 21.02 3.04
CA PRO A 218 23.83 21.96 1.94
C PRO A 218 22.52 22.72 2.13
N ALA A 219 22.41 23.86 1.43
CA ALA A 219 21.18 24.65 1.43
C ALA A 219 20.01 23.84 0.88
N VAL A 220 18.83 24.03 1.46
CA VAL A 220 17.59 23.47 0.95
C VAL A 220 17.30 24.08 -0.43
N PRO A 221 16.94 23.28 -1.46
CA PRO A 221 16.48 23.81 -2.74
C PRO A 221 15.31 24.77 -2.55
N ALA A 222 15.28 25.87 -3.30
CA ALA A 222 14.23 26.90 -3.17
C ALA A 222 12.82 26.36 -3.52
N THR A 223 12.73 25.28 -4.27
CA THR A 223 11.47 24.62 -4.66
C THR A 223 10.91 23.71 -3.56
N LEU A 224 11.75 23.28 -2.60
CA LEU A 224 11.41 22.29 -1.58
C LEU A 224 11.12 22.95 -0.22
N ASP A 225 9.96 22.66 0.34
CA ASP A 225 9.69 22.90 1.77
C ASP A 225 10.20 21.72 2.60
N TRP A 226 11.44 21.83 3.10
CA TRP A 226 12.07 20.77 3.86
C TRP A 226 11.37 20.46 5.18
N ASN A 227 10.77 21.46 5.81
CA ASN A 227 10.03 21.28 7.06
C ASN A 227 8.76 20.44 6.84
N LEU A 228 8.00 20.72 5.80
CA LEU A 228 6.83 19.92 5.42
C LEU A 228 7.24 18.53 4.91
N TRP A 229 8.39 18.44 4.20
CA TRP A 229 8.91 17.15 3.74
C TRP A 229 9.26 16.22 4.90
N LEU A 230 9.87 16.72 5.97
CA LEU A 230 10.15 15.94 7.19
C LEU A 230 8.85 15.43 7.85
N GLY A 231 7.74 16.10 7.65
CA GLY A 231 6.44 15.64 8.18
C GLY A 231 6.49 15.40 9.69
N PRO A 232 6.08 14.21 10.17
CA PRO A 232 6.05 13.88 11.60
C PRO A 232 7.44 13.57 12.20
N ILE A 233 8.48 13.45 11.37
CA ILE A 233 9.81 13.02 11.80
C ILE A 233 10.57 14.18 12.47
N ARG A 234 11.46 13.84 13.40
CA ARG A 234 12.33 14.79 14.10
C ARG A 234 13.13 15.64 13.11
N GLU A 235 13.33 16.90 13.45
CA GLU A 235 14.08 17.83 12.64
C GLU A 235 15.52 17.36 12.40
N ARG A 236 15.96 17.49 11.16
CA ARG A 236 17.36 17.29 10.74
C ARG A 236 17.69 18.17 9.55
N PRO A 237 18.98 18.51 9.36
CA PRO A 237 19.41 19.25 8.18
C PRO A 237 19.10 18.50 6.90
N TYR A 238 18.80 19.27 5.84
CA TYR A 238 18.63 18.73 4.50
C TYR A 238 19.92 18.12 3.98
N ASN A 239 19.77 17.03 3.24
CA ASN A 239 20.84 16.48 2.41
C ASN A 239 20.24 15.76 1.20
N PRO A 240 20.82 15.86 -0.03
CA PRO A 240 20.34 15.17 -1.23
C PRO A 240 20.39 13.63 -1.14
N ALA A 241 21.10 13.08 -0.15
CA ALA A 241 21.03 11.65 0.16
C ALA A 241 19.65 11.19 0.68
N TYR A 242 18.81 12.11 1.16
CA TYR A 242 17.46 11.82 1.63
C TYR A 242 16.41 12.00 0.53
N ALA A 243 16.32 13.19 -0.04
CA ALA A 243 15.32 13.57 -1.03
C ALA A 243 15.99 13.83 -2.40
N PRO A 244 15.29 13.54 -3.52
CA PRO A 244 13.90 13.13 -3.62
C PRO A 244 13.67 11.61 -3.62
N PHE A 245 14.71 10.74 -3.64
CA PHE A 245 14.56 9.30 -3.86
C PHE A 245 15.24 8.43 -2.79
N GLY A 246 16.39 8.88 -2.25
CA GLY A 246 17.26 8.11 -1.35
C GLY A 246 16.65 7.82 0.03
N TRP A 247 15.55 8.47 0.39
CA TRP A 247 14.85 8.34 1.68
C TRP A 247 14.56 6.87 2.06
N ARG A 248 14.38 5.99 1.10
CA ARG A 248 14.09 4.55 1.30
C ARG A 248 15.13 3.82 2.14
N GLY A 249 16.39 4.23 2.04
CA GLY A 249 17.48 3.61 2.77
C GLY A 249 17.66 4.08 4.20
N TRP A 250 16.89 5.07 4.67
CA TRP A 250 17.03 5.70 5.97
C TRP A 250 15.89 5.34 6.91
N TRP A 251 16.24 4.89 8.12
CA TRP A 251 15.27 4.44 9.12
C TRP A 251 14.18 5.45 9.46
N ASP A 252 14.49 6.74 9.41
CA ASP A 252 13.51 7.79 9.73
C ASP A 252 12.49 8.02 8.62
N PHE A 253 12.80 7.67 7.38
CA PHE A 253 12.00 8.09 6.23
C PHE A 253 11.42 6.94 5.43
N GLY A 254 12.09 5.79 5.41
CA GLY A 254 11.70 4.64 4.61
C GLY A 254 11.71 3.35 5.40
N THR A 255 11.45 2.28 4.69
CA THR A 255 11.30 0.92 5.24
C THR A 255 12.32 -0.07 4.65
N GLY A 256 13.36 0.47 3.97
CA GLY A 256 14.42 -0.33 3.37
C GLY A 256 13.96 -1.19 2.18
N ALA A 257 14.82 -2.10 1.75
CA ALA A 257 14.52 -3.00 0.64
C ALA A 257 13.32 -3.90 0.93
N LEU A 258 13.19 -4.39 2.16
CA LEU A 258 12.07 -5.24 2.57
C LEU A 258 10.74 -4.50 2.51
N GLY A 259 10.64 -3.27 3.04
CA GLY A 259 9.41 -2.50 2.96
C GLY A 259 9.07 -2.06 1.54
N ASP A 260 10.08 -1.62 0.77
CA ASP A 260 9.87 -1.19 -0.62
C ASP A 260 9.35 -2.33 -1.51
N MET A 261 9.90 -3.54 -1.40
CA MET A 261 9.56 -4.67 -2.29
C MET A 261 8.73 -5.77 -1.63
N GLY A 262 8.74 -5.89 -0.30
CA GLY A 262 7.99 -6.93 0.41
C GLY A 262 6.50 -6.88 0.10
N CYS A 263 5.91 -5.69 0.00
CA CYS A 263 4.50 -5.53 -0.37
C CYS A 263 4.18 -6.06 -1.79
N HIS A 264 5.16 -6.09 -2.70
CA HIS A 264 4.99 -6.62 -4.05
C HIS A 264 5.35 -8.10 -4.20
N ILE A 265 5.92 -8.70 -3.17
CA ILE A 265 6.47 -10.06 -3.21
C ILE A 265 5.82 -10.94 -2.11
N ILE A 266 5.84 -10.49 -0.85
CA ILE A 266 5.25 -11.23 0.30
C ILE A 266 3.71 -11.24 0.23
N ASP A 267 3.10 -10.27 -0.44
CA ASP A 267 1.66 -10.24 -0.72
C ASP A 267 1.14 -11.57 -1.27
N HIS A 268 1.81 -12.11 -2.28
CA HIS A 268 1.36 -13.31 -2.98
C HIS A 268 1.32 -14.56 -2.08
N PRO A 269 2.38 -14.92 -1.31
CA PRO A 269 2.30 -16.04 -0.38
C PRO A 269 1.34 -15.78 0.78
N VAL A 270 1.22 -14.55 1.28
CA VAL A 270 0.24 -14.21 2.32
C VAL A 270 -1.17 -14.52 1.83
N TRP A 271 -1.50 -14.15 0.61
CA TRP A 271 -2.81 -14.39 0.01
C TRP A 271 -3.04 -15.85 -0.36
N ALA A 272 -2.16 -16.42 -1.19
CA ALA A 272 -2.32 -17.78 -1.73
C ALA A 272 -2.34 -18.87 -0.65
N LEU A 273 -1.52 -18.71 0.38
CA LEU A 273 -1.42 -19.64 1.49
C LEU A 273 -2.32 -19.26 2.67
N LYS A 274 -3.07 -18.14 2.57
CA LYS A 274 -3.92 -17.62 3.66
C LYS A 274 -3.14 -17.48 4.96
N LEU A 275 -1.92 -16.92 4.89
CA LEU A 275 -1.07 -16.71 6.05
C LEU A 275 -1.72 -15.65 6.95
N GLY A 276 -1.82 -15.96 8.23
CA GLY A 276 -2.16 -14.97 9.24
C GLY A 276 -0.93 -14.14 9.64
N ALA A 277 -0.97 -13.56 10.83
CA ALA A 277 0.22 -12.95 11.39
C ALA A 277 1.30 -14.00 11.70
N PRO A 278 2.59 -13.69 11.48
CA PRO A 278 3.66 -14.58 11.87
C PRO A 278 3.75 -14.69 13.41
N THR A 279 4.21 -15.83 13.89
CA THR A 279 4.40 -16.09 15.34
C THR A 279 5.76 -15.62 15.82
N SER A 280 6.74 -15.63 14.91
CA SER A 280 8.07 -15.12 15.18
C SER A 280 8.74 -14.66 13.90
N VAL A 281 9.73 -13.79 14.08
CA VAL A 281 10.59 -13.31 13.00
C VAL A 281 12.03 -13.20 13.51
N GLU A 282 12.99 -13.47 12.64
CA GLU A 282 14.42 -13.40 12.95
C GLU A 282 15.18 -12.86 11.72
N ALA A 283 16.07 -11.91 11.95
CA ALA A 283 16.88 -11.33 10.88
C ALA A 283 18.36 -11.67 11.05
N SER A 284 19.03 -11.91 9.93
CA SER A 284 20.49 -11.88 9.80
C SER A 284 20.86 -10.79 8.81
N THR A 285 21.83 -9.94 9.16
CA THR A 285 22.17 -8.76 8.38
C THR A 285 23.65 -8.68 8.10
N THR A 286 24.02 -7.97 7.04
CA THR A 286 25.41 -7.58 6.83
C THR A 286 25.86 -6.59 7.92
N HIS A 287 27.10 -6.80 8.39
CA HIS A 287 27.85 -5.80 9.15
C HIS A 287 28.68 -5.01 8.14
N ASP A 288 28.34 -3.78 7.89
CA ASP A 288 28.96 -2.98 6.81
C ASP A 288 30.18 -2.17 7.22
N GLY A 289 30.80 -2.55 8.34
CA GLY A 289 32.02 -1.90 8.85
C GLY A 289 31.82 -0.48 9.39
N THR A 290 30.61 0.02 9.38
CA THR A 290 30.22 1.28 10.04
C THR A 290 29.75 1.02 11.47
N LEU A 291 30.51 0.20 12.21
CA LEU A 291 30.43 0.31 13.65
C LEU A 291 30.92 1.73 13.99
N ASN A 292 30.08 2.46 14.74
CA ASN A 292 30.57 3.72 15.30
C ASN A 292 31.76 3.42 16.25
N ASP A 293 32.44 4.44 16.72
CA ASP A 293 33.58 4.30 17.64
C ASP A 293 33.25 3.50 18.93
N LYS A 294 31.96 3.23 19.19
CA LYS A 294 31.44 2.44 20.29
C LYS A 294 31.11 0.99 19.93
N ASN A 295 31.44 0.54 18.72
CA ASN A 295 31.11 -0.80 18.24
C ASN A 295 29.59 -1.08 18.12
N GLU A 296 28.76 -0.01 17.97
CA GLU A 296 27.33 -0.11 17.79
C GLU A 296 26.98 -0.16 16.30
N LEU A 297 25.94 -0.92 15.95
CA LEU A 297 25.42 -0.98 14.58
C LEU A 297 24.99 0.42 14.12
N ASN A 298 25.20 0.70 12.83
CA ASN A 298 24.71 1.91 12.19
C ASN A 298 23.19 2.04 12.40
N SER A 299 22.80 3.05 13.17
CA SER A 299 21.41 3.33 13.51
C SER A 299 20.72 4.30 12.53
N GLU A 300 21.41 4.74 11.48
CA GLU A 300 20.90 5.78 10.57
C GLU A 300 20.27 5.20 9.30
N SER A 301 20.85 4.16 8.72
CA SER A 301 20.35 3.53 7.50
C SER A 301 20.18 2.01 7.66
N PHE A 302 19.40 1.41 6.76
CA PHE A 302 19.21 -0.04 6.71
C PHE A 302 20.51 -0.80 6.37
N PRO A 303 20.65 -2.10 6.73
CA PRO A 303 21.78 -2.92 6.32
C PRO A 303 21.82 -3.09 4.81
N LYS A 304 23.01 -3.31 4.22
CA LYS A 304 23.20 -3.51 2.76
C LYS A 304 22.46 -4.73 2.25
N ALA A 305 22.41 -5.78 3.06
CA ALA A 305 21.72 -7.03 2.73
C ALA A 305 21.18 -7.67 4.01
N ALA A 306 20.07 -8.38 3.87
CA ALA A 306 19.45 -9.09 4.97
C ALA A 306 18.82 -10.41 4.51
N ILE A 307 18.77 -11.36 5.47
CA ILE A 307 17.91 -12.55 5.40
C ILE A 307 16.95 -12.45 6.59
N VAL A 308 15.63 -12.54 6.31
CA VAL A 308 14.61 -12.47 7.35
C VAL A 308 13.74 -13.71 7.29
N THR A 309 13.66 -14.46 8.37
CA THR A 309 12.87 -15.70 8.46
C THR A 309 11.64 -15.49 9.34
N TYR A 310 10.48 -15.77 8.78
CA TYR A 310 9.17 -15.72 9.45
C TYR A 310 8.67 -17.14 9.70
N GLN A 311 8.02 -17.34 10.86
CA GLN A 311 7.31 -18.57 11.17
C GLN A 311 5.81 -18.29 11.26
N PHE A 312 5.01 -19.11 10.59
CA PHE A 312 3.55 -19.04 10.63
C PHE A 312 3.00 -20.36 11.20
N HIS A 313 1.95 -20.23 12.00
CA HIS A 313 1.24 -21.40 12.55
C HIS A 313 0.55 -22.21 11.45
N GLU A 314 0.09 -23.40 11.83
CA GLU A 314 -0.92 -24.13 11.08
C GLU A 314 -2.17 -23.26 10.85
N ARG A 315 -2.88 -23.50 9.77
CA ARG A 315 -4.00 -22.69 9.30
C ARG A 315 -5.23 -23.53 9.05
N ASP A 316 -6.39 -22.90 8.88
CA ASP A 316 -7.67 -23.59 8.63
C ASP A 316 -7.96 -24.68 9.66
N GLY A 317 -7.79 -24.34 10.97
CA GLY A 317 -8.04 -25.29 12.06
C GLY A 317 -7.14 -26.52 12.04
N GLY A 318 -5.89 -26.38 11.61
CA GLY A 318 -4.89 -27.47 11.55
C GLY A 318 -4.87 -28.26 10.24
N LYS A 319 -5.74 -27.94 9.27
CA LYS A 319 -5.79 -28.63 7.98
C LYS A 319 -4.63 -28.25 7.05
N LEU A 320 -4.08 -27.04 7.19
CA LEU A 320 -2.95 -26.58 6.42
C LEU A 320 -1.71 -26.47 7.33
N PRO A 321 -0.55 -26.96 6.87
CA PRO A 321 0.66 -27.04 7.69
C PRO A 321 1.21 -25.65 8.08
N PRO A 322 2.06 -25.58 9.12
CA PRO A 322 2.84 -24.37 9.39
C PRO A 322 3.75 -24.05 8.19
N VAL A 323 4.10 -22.77 8.04
CA VAL A 323 4.95 -22.28 6.94
C VAL A 323 6.13 -21.52 7.51
N THR A 324 7.31 -21.80 6.95
CA THR A 324 8.50 -20.97 7.09
C THR A 324 8.65 -20.13 5.82
N MET A 325 8.69 -18.81 5.96
CA MET A 325 8.97 -17.92 4.84
C MET A 325 10.30 -17.19 5.09
N THR A 326 11.19 -17.21 4.10
CA THR A 326 12.48 -16.54 4.16
C THR A 326 12.56 -15.46 3.08
N TRP A 327 12.83 -14.23 3.52
CA TRP A 327 13.11 -13.08 2.68
C TRP A 327 14.61 -12.91 2.50
N TYR A 328 15.03 -12.49 1.30
CA TYR A 328 16.41 -12.16 0.96
C TYR A 328 16.45 -10.81 0.24
N ASP A 329 17.43 -9.97 0.55
CA ASP A 329 17.66 -8.73 -0.19
C ASP A 329 19.15 -8.40 -0.33
N GLY A 330 19.46 -7.27 -0.97
CA GLY A 330 20.83 -6.83 -1.18
C GLY A 330 21.64 -7.70 -2.16
N GLY A 331 20.97 -8.44 -3.03
CA GLY A 331 21.57 -9.36 -3.99
C GLY A 331 21.70 -10.81 -3.49
N LEU A 332 21.28 -11.08 -2.26
CA LEU A 332 21.15 -12.46 -1.76
C LEU A 332 19.98 -13.15 -2.43
N MET A 333 20.14 -14.43 -2.71
CA MET A 333 19.15 -15.27 -3.41
C MET A 333 18.93 -16.59 -2.66
N PRO A 334 17.74 -17.19 -2.76
CA PRO A 334 17.54 -18.55 -2.29
C PRO A 334 18.36 -19.55 -3.12
N PRO A 335 18.59 -20.77 -2.61
CA PRO A 335 19.21 -21.84 -3.40
C PRO A 335 18.41 -22.09 -4.69
N THR A 336 19.14 -22.27 -5.81
CA THR A 336 18.51 -22.65 -7.08
C THR A 336 17.84 -24.02 -6.96
N PRO A 337 16.56 -24.16 -7.34
CA PRO A 337 15.88 -25.45 -7.37
C PRO A 337 16.64 -26.50 -8.20
N ALA A 338 16.76 -27.73 -7.68
CA ALA A 338 17.47 -28.80 -8.37
C ALA A 338 16.84 -29.19 -9.73
N GLU A 339 15.56 -28.88 -9.90
CA GLU A 339 14.81 -29.10 -11.14
C GLU A 339 15.18 -28.10 -12.26
N MET A 340 15.83 -26.98 -11.90
CA MET A 340 16.35 -26.03 -12.87
C MET A 340 17.69 -26.53 -13.45
N THR A 341 17.75 -26.68 -14.75
CA THR A 341 18.94 -27.21 -15.45
C THR A 341 19.46 -26.26 -16.51
N GLY A 342 20.70 -26.41 -16.88
CA GLY A 342 21.36 -25.57 -17.91
C GLY A 342 21.42 -24.09 -17.47
N ASP A 343 20.94 -23.20 -18.33
CA ASP A 343 20.96 -21.76 -18.12
C ASP A 343 19.70 -21.20 -17.39
N GLN A 344 18.84 -22.08 -16.92
CA GLN A 344 17.66 -21.67 -16.16
C GLN A 344 18.06 -21.00 -14.85
N ARG A 345 17.42 -19.87 -14.53
CA ARG A 345 17.66 -19.13 -13.29
C ARG A 345 16.36 -18.53 -12.75
N LEU A 346 16.34 -18.29 -11.46
CA LEU A 346 15.30 -17.50 -10.83
C LEU A 346 15.38 -16.05 -11.29
N PRO A 347 14.23 -15.31 -11.35
CA PRO A 347 14.22 -13.88 -11.68
C PRO A 347 14.95 -13.05 -10.60
N ASP A 348 15.39 -11.83 -10.93
CA ASP A 348 16.08 -10.93 -9.99
C ASP A 348 15.25 -10.58 -8.74
N ASN A 349 13.91 -10.62 -8.87
CA ASN A 349 12.95 -10.38 -7.79
C ASN A 349 11.80 -11.39 -7.91
N GLY A 350 11.42 -12.07 -6.85
CA GLY A 350 10.38 -13.07 -6.96
C GLY A 350 10.06 -13.85 -5.70
N VAL A 351 9.23 -14.88 -5.89
CA VAL A 351 8.81 -15.84 -4.87
C VAL A 351 8.97 -17.24 -5.40
N LEU A 352 9.43 -18.15 -4.54
CA LEU A 352 9.49 -19.61 -4.77
C LEU A 352 8.70 -20.29 -3.65
N TYR A 353 7.73 -21.09 -4.02
CA TYR A 353 6.94 -21.96 -3.14
C TYR A 353 7.47 -23.37 -3.26
N VAL A 354 7.76 -24.01 -2.13
CA VAL A 354 8.21 -25.39 -2.06
C VAL A 354 7.08 -26.26 -1.51
N GLY A 355 6.48 -27.03 -2.38
CA GLY A 355 5.38 -27.92 -2.07
C GLY A 355 5.81 -29.40 -2.03
N SER A 356 4.93 -30.27 -1.50
CA SER A 356 5.21 -31.69 -1.34
C SER A 356 5.22 -32.50 -2.66
N LYS A 357 4.68 -31.91 -3.75
CA LYS A 357 4.61 -32.54 -5.09
C LYS A 357 5.47 -31.82 -6.13
N GLY A 358 5.92 -30.61 -5.83
CA GLY A 358 6.72 -29.79 -6.73
C GLY A 358 6.88 -28.39 -6.22
N LYS A 359 7.42 -27.52 -7.05
CA LYS A 359 7.68 -26.10 -6.74
C LYS A 359 6.98 -25.19 -7.73
N MET A 360 6.71 -23.99 -7.30
CA MET A 360 6.19 -22.92 -8.15
C MET A 360 6.95 -21.64 -7.86
N PHE A 361 7.26 -20.86 -8.89
CA PHE A 361 7.87 -19.56 -8.72
C PHE A 361 7.30 -18.55 -9.71
N HIS A 362 7.41 -17.27 -9.36
CA HIS A 362 7.07 -16.15 -10.24
C HIS A 362 7.93 -14.92 -9.91
N SER A 363 7.99 -13.98 -10.86
CA SER A 363 8.62 -12.68 -10.61
C SER A 363 7.74 -11.80 -9.71
N SER A 364 8.31 -10.73 -9.17
CA SER A 364 7.59 -9.72 -8.38
C SER A 364 6.36 -9.16 -9.13
N HIS A 365 5.47 -8.47 -8.41
CA HIS A 365 4.27 -7.81 -8.95
C HIS A 365 3.29 -8.79 -9.64
N GLY A 366 3.19 -10.02 -9.12
CA GLY A 366 2.24 -11.00 -9.63
C GLY A 366 2.55 -11.48 -11.05
N GLY A 367 3.82 -11.73 -11.34
CA GLY A 367 4.23 -12.36 -12.59
C GLY A 367 3.56 -13.72 -12.78
N MET A 368 3.51 -14.20 -14.03
CA MET A 368 2.93 -15.51 -14.36
C MET A 368 3.68 -16.63 -13.66
N PRO A 369 2.98 -17.52 -12.92
CA PRO A 369 3.61 -18.60 -12.19
C PRO A 369 4.18 -19.66 -13.13
N GLN A 370 5.35 -20.18 -12.77
CA GLN A 370 6.04 -21.28 -13.42
C GLN A 370 6.17 -22.47 -12.48
N LEU A 371 6.03 -23.67 -12.99
CA LEU A 371 6.00 -24.91 -12.21
C LEU A 371 7.26 -25.73 -12.44
N LEU A 372 7.72 -26.40 -11.37
CA LEU A 372 8.84 -27.32 -11.37
C LEU A 372 8.44 -28.61 -10.64
N PRO A 373 8.53 -29.79 -11.29
CA PRO A 373 8.87 -29.94 -12.70
C PRO A 373 7.77 -29.41 -13.63
N GLY A 374 8.13 -29.13 -14.89
CA GLY A 374 7.25 -28.50 -15.87
C GLY A 374 5.98 -29.28 -16.23
N GLU A 375 6.00 -30.61 -16.04
CA GLU A 375 4.87 -31.54 -16.29
C GLU A 375 3.65 -31.21 -15.41
N LEU A 376 3.83 -30.55 -14.27
CA LEU A 376 2.73 -30.08 -13.42
C LEU A 376 1.84 -29.06 -14.13
N LEU A 377 2.31 -28.42 -15.21
CA LEU A 377 1.53 -27.48 -15.99
C LEU A 377 0.28 -28.12 -16.61
N GLU A 378 0.33 -29.39 -16.99
CA GLU A 378 -0.82 -30.08 -17.56
C GLU A 378 -1.94 -30.24 -16.52
N GLN A 379 -1.58 -30.54 -15.27
CA GLN A 379 -2.53 -30.54 -14.16
C GLN A 379 -3.04 -29.10 -13.88
N ALA A 380 -2.16 -28.13 -13.85
CA ALA A 380 -2.52 -26.74 -13.57
C ALA A 380 -3.53 -26.17 -14.58
N LYS A 381 -3.42 -26.54 -15.86
CA LYS A 381 -4.37 -26.14 -16.91
C LYS A 381 -5.79 -26.66 -16.69
N THR A 382 -5.97 -27.72 -15.90
CA THR A 382 -7.30 -28.27 -15.57
C THR A 382 -7.97 -27.57 -14.40
N VAL A 383 -7.27 -26.70 -13.69
CA VAL A 383 -7.81 -25.95 -12.55
C VAL A 383 -8.79 -24.91 -13.06
N ALA A 384 -10.05 -25.04 -12.65
CA ALA A 384 -11.07 -24.07 -13.00
C ALA A 384 -10.82 -22.73 -12.29
N PRO A 385 -11.05 -21.59 -12.95
CA PRO A 385 -10.99 -20.29 -12.30
C PRO A 385 -11.98 -20.21 -11.13
N THR A 386 -11.50 -19.84 -9.96
CA THR A 386 -12.33 -19.70 -8.73
C THR A 386 -12.39 -18.27 -8.24
N MET A 387 -11.54 -17.40 -8.77
CA MET A 387 -11.44 -16.00 -8.38
C MET A 387 -11.96 -15.09 -9.47
N GLU A 388 -12.62 -14.00 -9.08
CA GLU A 388 -13.00 -12.93 -9.99
C GLU A 388 -11.74 -12.29 -10.59
N ARG A 389 -11.73 -12.09 -11.91
CA ARG A 389 -10.65 -11.40 -12.60
C ARG A 389 -10.77 -9.89 -12.40
N SER A 390 -9.66 -9.27 -12.08
CA SER A 390 -9.60 -7.84 -11.85
C SER A 390 -9.76 -7.05 -13.14
N PRO A 391 -10.53 -5.98 -13.17
CA PRO A 391 -10.53 -5.05 -14.30
C PRO A 391 -9.24 -4.21 -14.36
N GLY A 392 -8.43 -4.25 -13.30
CA GLY A 392 -7.21 -3.49 -13.13
C GLY A 392 -7.14 -2.84 -11.75
N HIS A 393 -5.95 -2.77 -11.20
CA HIS A 393 -5.69 -2.29 -9.83
C HIS A 393 -6.33 -0.92 -9.52
N TYR A 394 -6.07 0.08 -10.35
CA TYR A 394 -6.64 1.43 -10.17
C TYR A 394 -8.13 1.47 -10.47
N GLU A 395 -8.59 0.66 -11.44
CA GLU A 395 -9.99 0.55 -11.80
C GLU A 395 -10.83 -0.02 -10.63
N GLU A 396 -10.33 -1.05 -9.93
CA GLU A 396 -11.02 -1.60 -8.75
C GLU A 396 -11.29 -0.53 -7.69
N TRP A 397 -10.29 0.28 -7.35
CA TRP A 397 -10.47 1.37 -6.37
C TRP A 397 -11.38 2.47 -6.90
N PHE A 398 -11.18 2.89 -8.16
CA PHE A 398 -12.01 3.92 -8.79
C PHE A 398 -13.49 3.52 -8.81
N GLN A 399 -13.78 2.28 -9.18
CA GLN A 399 -15.14 1.75 -9.18
C GLN A 399 -15.69 1.59 -7.76
N ALA A 400 -14.87 1.15 -6.81
CA ALA A 400 -15.25 1.03 -5.42
C ALA A 400 -15.73 2.37 -4.83
N CYS A 401 -15.04 3.46 -5.11
CA CYS A 401 -15.47 4.81 -4.70
C CYS A 401 -16.85 5.19 -5.24
N LYS A 402 -17.27 4.62 -6.37
CA LYS A 402 -18.56 4.92 -7.03
C LYS A 402 -19.68 3.96 -6.63
N ASN A 403 -19.39 2.70 -6.42
CA ASN A 403 -20.39 1.64 -6.25
C ASN A 403 -20.38 0.96 -4.87
N GLY A 404 -19.36 1.24 -4.04
CA GLY A 404 -19.23 0.66 -2.69
C GLY A 404 -18.73 -0.78 -2.64
N LYS A 405 -18.34 -1.40 -3.77
CA LYS A 405 -17.73 -2.73 -3.78
C LYS A 405 -16.30 -2.63 -3.25
N VAL A 406 -16.05 -3.22 -2.08
CA VAL A 406 -14.74 -3.15 -1.42
C VAL A 406 -13.66 -3.78 -2.29
N PRO A 407 -12.53 -3.07 -2.58
CA PRO A 407 -11.41 -3.63 -3.32
C PRO A 407 -10.77 -4.81 -2.60
N VAL A 408 -10.22 -5.76 -3.35
CA VAL A 408 -9.57 -6.95 -2.76
C VAL A 408 -8.31 -6.59 -1.97
N ASP A 409 -7.65 -5.50 -2.32
CA ASP A 409 -6.46 -4.93 -1.67
C ASP A 409 -6.77 -3.79 -0.69
N SER A 410 -8.04 -3.71 -0.23
CA SER A 410 -8.44 -2.73 0.79
C SER A 410 -7.56 -2.80 2.04
N PHE A 411 -7.56 -1.74 2.84
CA PHE A 411 -6.76 -1.73 4.08
C PHE A 411 -7.10 -2.84 5.06
N ALA A 412 -8.28 -3.46 4.93
CA ALA A 412 -8.65 -4.65 5.69
C ALA A 412 -7.77 -5.86 5.34
N TYR A 413 -7.31 -5.96 4.09
CA TYR A 413 -6.33 -6.96 3.63
C TYR A 413 -4.89 -6.43 3.71
N SER A 414 -4.64 -5.29 3.11
CA SER A 414 -3.28 -4.76 2.96
C SER A 414 -2.67 -4.29 4.29
N GLY A 415 -3.49 -3.95 5.30
CA GLY A 415 -3.03 -3.64 6.64
C GLY A 415 -2.31 -4.82 7.31
N PRO A 416 -2.97 -5.96 7.57
CA PRO A 416 -2.31 -7.15 8.12
C PRO A 416 -1.13 -7.67 7.29
N MET A 417 -1.20 -7.55 5.96
CA MET A 417 -0.09 -7.90 5.07
C MET A 417 1.10 -6.94 5.28
N THR A 418 0.86 -5.64 5.36
CA THR A 418 1.89 -4.64 5.66
C THR A 418 2.47 -4.83 7.07
N GLU A 419 1.66 -5.19 8.07
CA GLU A 419 2.19 -5.54 9.41
C GLU A 419 3.18 -6.70 9.34
N THR A 420 2.93 -7.73 8.51
CA THR A 420 3.88 -8.82 8.27
C THR A 420 5.21 -8.31 7.71
N VAL A 421 5.16 -7.45 6.71
CA VAL A 421 6.36 -6.82 6.12
C VAL A 421 7.11 -5.97 7.16
N LEU A 422 6.39 -5.12 7.89
CA LEU A 422 6.96 -4.23 8.90
C LEU A 422 7.52 -4.98 10.12
N LEU A 423 6.96 -6.16 10.47
CA LEU A 423 7.54 -7.01 11.50
C LEU A 423 8.93 -7.54 11.08
N GLY A 424 9.12 -7.87 9.81
CA GLY A 424 10.44 -8.16 9.25
C GLY A 424 11.38 -6.95 9.32
N VAL A 425 10.88 -5.77 8.97
CA VAL A 425 11.64 -4.51 9.13
C VAL A 425 12.04 -4.30 10.59
N LEU A 426 11.14 -4.56 11.55
CA LEU A 426 11.45 -4.47 12.99
C LEU A 426 12.58 -5.43 13.39
N SER A 427 12.61 -6.65 12.84
CA SER A 427 13.63 -7.65 13.19
C SER A 427 15.05 -7.23 12.80
N LEU A 428 15.19 -6.36 11.79
CA LEU A 428 16.47 -5.77 11.39
C LEU A 428 17.07 -4.85 12.47
N ARG A 429 16.28 -4.42 13.47
CA ARG A 429 16.75 -3.67 14.65
C ARG A 429 17.39 -4.56 15.70
N ALA A 430 17.22 -5.88 15.61
CA ALA A 430 17.77 -6.85 16.56
C ALA A 430 18.29 -8.10 15.83
N PRO A 431 19.29 -7.96 14.94
CA PRO A 431 19.79 -9.08 14.14
C PRO A 431 20.33 -10.20 15.03
N GLY A 432 20.13 -11.46 14.61
CA GLY A 432 20.50 -12.66 15.36
C GLY A 432 19.59 -12.97 16.54
N ARG A 433 18.51 -12.21 16.76
CA ARG A 433 17.54 -12.43 17.84
C ARG A 433 16.20 -12.81 17.26
N ARG A 434 15.65 -13.95 17.65
CA ARG A 434 14.28 -14.34 17.28
C ARG A 434 13.29 -13.52 18.11
N LEU A 435 12.43 -12.77 17.42
CA LEU A 435 11.36 -11.98 18.02
C LEU A 435 10.07 -12.80 18.07
N LEU A 436 9.51 -13.04 19.25
CA LEU A 436 8.19 -13.67 19.44
C LEU A 436 7.11 -12.61 19.40
N TRP A 437 6.18 -12.73 18.44
CA TRP A 437 5.19 -11.70 18.16
C TRP A 437 3.82 -11.98 18.79
N ASP A 438 3.34 -11.03 19.57
CA ASP A 438 1.96 -10.99 20.08
C ASP A 438 1.15 -10.01 19.23
N THR A 439 0.47 -10.54 18.22
CA THR A 439 -0.34 -9.76 17.29
C THR A 439 -1.48 -9.01 17.98
N ALA A 440 -2.11 -9.63 19.00
CA ALA A 440 -3.25 -9.03 19.67
C ALA A 440 -2.85 -7.75 20.42
N ASN A 441 -1.68 -7.78 21.07
CA ASN A 441 -1.18 -6.66 21.86
C ASN A 441 -0.15 -5.80 21.14
N LEU A 442 0.12 -6.07 19.85
CA LEU A 442 1.07 -5.34 19.02
C LEU A 442 2.43 -5.20 19.70
N LYS A 443 3.04 -6.30 20.14
CA LYS A 443 4.31 -6.27 20.86
C LYS A 443 5.16 -7.52 20.66
N VAL A 444 6.46 -7.35 20.78
CA VAL A 444 7.43 -8.43 20.94
C VAL A 444 7.50 -8.80 22.41
N THR A 445 7.36 -10.10 22.73
CA THR A 445 7.22 -10.57 24.11
C THR A 445 8.54 -10.94 24.79
N ASN A 446 9.53 -11.40 24.04
CA ASN A 446 10.79 -11.93 24.55
C ASN A 446 11.98 -10.96 24.40
N VAL A 447 11.85 -9.89 23.60
CA VAL A 447 12.88 -8.90 23.32
C VAL A 447 12.26 -7.51 23.48
N PRO A 448 12.01 -7.05 24.72
CA PRO A 448 11.18 -5.86 24.97
C PRO A 448 11.80 -4.55 24.48
N ASP A 449 13.10 -4.46 24.34
CA ASP A 449 13.83 -3.29 23.88
C ASP A 449 13.48 -2.90 22.42
N VAL A 450 13.07 -3.85 21.57
CA VAL A 450 12.67 -3.53 20.19
C VAL A 450 11.30 -2.88 20.11
N ASN A 451 10.48 -2.98 21.14
CA ASN A 451 9.12 -2.41 21.12
C ASN A 451 9.10 -0.87 20.98
N GLN A 452 10.20 -0.19 21.32
CA GLN A 452 10.35 1.25 21.08
C GLN A 452 10.25 1.64 19.59
N TYR A 453 10.49 0.71 18.66
CA TYR A 453 10.43 0.95 17.21
C TYR A 453 9.07 0.60 16.59
N ILE A 454 8.13 0.06 17.37
CA ILE A 454 6.76 -0.23 16.89
C ILE A 454 5.98 1.04 16.61
N HIS A 455 6.30 2.11 17.33
CA HIS A 455 5.71 3.45 17.19
C HIS A 455 6.81 4.50 17.17
N THR A 456 6.67 5.48 16.29
CA THR A 456 7.55 6.67 16.25
C THR A 456 6.85 7.84 16.94
N GLU A 457 7.54 8.46 17.91
CA GLU A 457 7.08 9.71 18.51
C GLU A 457 7.12 10.84 17.46
N TYR A 458 5.99 11.44 17.21
CA TYR A 458 5.88 12.54 16.25
C TYR A 458 6.35 13.86 16.87
N ARG A 459 6.99 14.70 16.06
CA ARG A 459 7.33 16.05 16.49
C ARG A 459 6.07 16.90 16.68
N LYS A 460 6.23 17.99 17.44
CA LYS A 460 5.14 18.92 17.76
C LYS A 460 4.41 19.42 16.50
N GLY A 461 3.07 19.38 16.55
CA GLY A 461 2.19 19.81 15.46
C GLY A 461 1.83 18.71 14.48
N TRP A 462 2.24 17.46 14.74
CA TRP A 462 1.85 16.28 13.97
C TRP A 462 1.18 15.24 14.89
N SER A 463 0.18 14.58 14.37
CA SER A 463 -0.55 13.48 15.02
C SER A 463 -1.10 12.51 13.97
N LEU A 464 -1.31 11.27 14.38
CA LEU A 464 -2.01 10.29 13.58
C LEU A 464 -3.51 10.50 13.65
#